data_8f7b5ce38d81796f2520130461f9febc
#
_entry.id   8f7b5ce38d81796f2520130461f9febc
#
_cell.length_a   1.000
_cell.length_b   1.000
_cell.length_c   1.000
_cell.angle_alpha   90.00
_cell.angle_beta   90.00
_cell.angle_gamma   90.00
#
_symmetry.space_group_name_H-M   'P 1'
#
loop_
_entity.id
_entity.type
_entity.pdbx_description
1 polymer ?
#
loop_
_entity_poly.entity_id
_entity_poly.type
_entity_poly.pdbx_seq_one_letter_code
_entity_poly.pdbx_strand_id
1 'polypeptide(L)'
;MVNEVSTLAHELGHAFHSHVMWDLPTLNQDYAMNVAETASTFAELIVADATLKEAKTDEEKINLLDVKLQNAIAMFMNIHARFIFESNFYAARQKG
;
A
#
# COMPACT_ATOMS: atom_id res chain seq x y z
N MET A 1 -16.15 4.70 -5.99
CA MET A 1 -15.45 6.00 -6.26
C MET A 1 -14.21 6.21 -5.41
N VAL A 2 -14.27 6.19 -4.07
CA VAL A 2 -13.07 6.37 -3.22
C VAL A 2 -12.03 5.27 -3.48
N ASN A 3 -12.43 4.01 -3.60
CA ASN A 3 -11.54 2.89 -3.88
C ASN A 3 -10.85 2.98 -5.24
N GLU A 4 -11.53 3.49 -6.27
CA GLU A 4 -10.96 3.64 -7.62
C GLU A 4 -9.88 4.73 -7.65
N VAL A 5 -10.09 5.84 -6.93
CA VAL A 5 -9.10 6.91 -6.80
C VAL A 5 -7.87 6.43 -6.03
N SER A 6 -8.07 5.66 -4.96
CA SER A 6 -6.98 5.04 -4.19
C SER A 6 -6.18 4.06 -5.06
N THR A 7 -6.85 3.21 -5.82
CA THR A 7 -6.20 2.28 -6.75
C THR A 7 -5.38 3.03 -7.82
N LEU A 8 -5.96 4.09 -8.41
CA LEU A 8 -5.23 4.90 -9.38
C LEU A 8 -3.99 5.56 -8.75
N ALA A 9 -4.11 6.09 -7.54
CA ALA A 9 -2.98 6.67 -6.81
C ALA A 9 -1.88 5.62 -6.55
N HIS A 10 -2.28 4.40 -6.19
CA HIS A 10 -1.37 3.27 -6.01
C HIS A 10 -0.56 2.98 -7.27
N GLU A 11 -1.23 2.77 -8.40
CA GLU A 11 -0.58 2.49 -9.69
C GLU A 11 0.32 3.64 -10.16
N LEU A 12 -0.12 4.89 -9.93
CA LEU A 12 0.71 6.05 -10.23
C LEU A 12 1.94 6.14 -9.31
N GLY A 13 1.85 5.64 -8.08
CA GLY A 13 2.99 5.50 -7.19
C GLY A 13 4.06 4.55 -7.75
N HIS A 14 3.67 3.40 -8.29
CA HIS A 14 4.57 2.49 -8.99
C HIS A 14 5.16 3.13 -10.26
N ALA A 15 4.34 3.81 -11.05
CA ALA A 15 4.80 4.51 -12.24
C ALA A 15 5.82 5.60 -11.91
N PHE A 16 5.59 6.35 -10.84
CA PHE A 16 6.55 7.35 -10.35
C PHE A 16 7.86 6.71 -9.89
N HIS A 17 7.80 5.61 -9.15
CA HIS A 17 8.98 4.85 -8.73
C HIS A 17 9.83 4.41 -9.95
N SER A 18 9.17 3.82 -10.94
CA SER A 18 9.83 3.43 -12.19
C SER A 18 10.42 4.62 -12.94
N HIS A 19 9.70 5.74 -12.99
CA HIS A 19 10.16 6.97 -13.65
C HIS A 19 11.43 7.54 -12.99
N VAL A 20 11.49 7.56 -11.67
CA VAL A 20 12.67 8.07 -10.94
C VAL A 20 13.91 7.20 -11.17
N MET A 21 13.73 5.92 -11.44
CA MET A 21 14.82 4.98 -11.74
C MET A 21 15.22 4.93 -13.21
N TRP A 22 14.53 5.65 -14.10
CA TRP A 22 14.69 5.53 -15.55
C TRP A 22 16.14 5.75 -16.05
N ASP A 23 16.86 6.67 -15.44
CA ASP A 23 18.24 7.01 -15.79
C ASP A 23 19.29 6.08 -15.15
N LEU A 24 18.88 5.11 -14.33
CA LEU A 24 19.77 4.14 -13.73
C LEU A 24 20.13 3.03 -14.74
N PRO A 25 21.34 2.42 -14.62
CA PRO A 25 21.65 1.20 -15.37
C PRO A 25 20.60 0.13 -15.13
N THR A 26 20.26 -0.67 -16.14
CA THR A 26 19.16 -1.64 -16.10
C THR A 26 19.22 -2.59 -14.89
N LEU A 27 20.42 -3.05 -14.53
CA LEU A 27 20.59 -3.93 -13.36
C LEU A 27 20.36 -3.21 -12.01
N ASN A 28 20.38 -1.89 -12.00
CA ASN A 28 20.12 -1.07 -10.79
C ASN A 28 18.66 -0.61 -10.71
N GLN A 29 17.84 -0.93 -11.70
CA GLN A 29 16.39 -0.65 -11.69
C GLN A 29 15.58 -1.76 -11.00
N ASP A 30 16.24 -2.88 -10.67
CA ASP A 30 15.62 -3.96 -9.92
C ASP A 30 15.67 -3.68 -8.41
N TYR A 31 14.64 -4.08 -7.69
CA TYR A 31 14.52 -3.91 -6.24
C TYR A 31 13.79 -5.09 -5.60
N ALA A 32 14.07 -5.32 -4.32
CA ALA A 32 13.49 -6.43 -3.59
C ALA A 32 11.99 -6.23 -3.35
N MET A 33 11.22 -7.31 -3.38
CA MET A 33 9.75 -7.28 -3.23
C MET A 33 9.27 -6.64 -1.93
N ASN A 34 10.07 -6.68 -0.86
CA ASN A 34 9.73 -6.08 0.42
C ASN A 34 9.71 -4.53 0.42
N VAL A 35 10.22 -3.89 -0.62
CA VAL A 35 10.17 -2.42 -0.79
C VAL A 35 9.31 -2.00 -1.98
N ALA A 36 8.74 -2.95 -2.72
CA ALA A 36 7.99 -2.71 -3.95
C ALA A 36 6.77 -1.79 -3.73
N GLU A 37 6.12 -1.90 -2.58
CA GLU A 37 4.89 -1.15 -2.26
C GLU A 37 5.16 0.18 -1.54
N THR A 38 6.41 0.58 -1.35
CA THR A 38 6.73 1.82 -0.61
C THR A 38 6.21 3.06 -1.31
N ALA A 39 6.42 3.18 -2.61
CA ALA A 39 5.97 4.35 -3.38
C ALA A 39 4.46 4.34 -3.62
N SER A 40 3.87 3.18 -3.89
CA SER A 40 2.45 3.02 -4.15
C SER A 40 1.61 3.34 -2.91
N THR A 41 1.94 2.77 -1.76
CA THR A 41 1.23 3.05 -0.50
C THR A 41 1.45 4.49 -0.02
N PHE A 42 2.62 5.07 -0.28
CA PHE A 42 2.86 6.48 0.01
C PHE A 42 1.99 7.41 -0.85
N ALA A 43 1.83 7.12 -2.15
CA ALA A 43 0.95 7.87 -3.03
C ALA A 43 -0.53 7.79 -2.59
N GLU A 44 -1.00 6.61 -2.18
CA GLU A 44 -2.33 6.45 -1.59
C GLU A 44 -2.50 7.35 -0.35
N LEU A 45 -1.51 7.39 0.54
CA LEU A 45 -1.57 8.21 1.75
C LEU A 45 -1.67 9.71 1.43
N ILE A 46 -0.90 10.20 0.46
CA ILE A 46 -0.95 11.60 0.01
C ILE A 46 -2.36 11.95 -0.49
N VAL A 47 -2.94 11.10 -1.34
CA VAL A 47 -4.28 11.32 -1.89
C VAL A 47 -5.35 11.23 -0.80
N ALA A 48 -5.26 10.26 0.10
CA ALA A 48 -6.19 10.12 1.22
C ALA A 48 -6.17 11.35 2.14
N ASP A 49 -4.99 11.89 2.46
CA ASP A 49 -4.85 13.09 3.27
C ASP A 49 -5.38 14.36 2.56
N ALA A 50 -5.16 14.47 1.25
CA ALA A 50 -5.70 15.56 0.45
C ALA A 50 -7.24 15.51 0.41
N THR A 51 -7.81 14.34 0.13
CA THR A 51 -9.25 14.13 0.10
C THR A 51 -9.92 14.44 1.44
N LEU A 52 -9.28 14.02 2.54
CA LEU A 52 -9.79 14.31 3.89
C LEU A 52 -9.82 15.83 4.20
N LYS A 53 -8.82 16.58 3.73
CA LYS A 53 -8.78 18.05 3.88
C LYS A 53 -9.87 18.77 3.06
N GLU A 54 -10.25 18.20 1.93
CA GLU A 54 -11.27 18.76 1.04
C GLU A 54 -12.70 18.37 1.43
N ALA A 55 -12.88 17.38 2.32
CA ALA A 55 -14.19 16.92 2.78
C ALA A 55 -14.98 18.03 3.45
N LYS A 56 -16.20 18.22 2.95
CA LYS A 56 -17.07 19.35 3.36
C LYS A 56 -18.04 19.01 4.49
N THR A 57 -18.39 17.74 4.63
CA THR A 57 -19.33 17.27 5.63
C THR A 57 -18.66 16.34 6.63
N ASP A 58 -19.22 16.27 7.83
CA ASP A 58 -18.70 15.35 8.86
C ASP A 58 -18.93 13.88 8.46
N GLU A 59 -19.99 13.57 7.70
CA GLU A 59 -20.24 12.24 7.16
C GLU A 59 -19.15 11.82 6.16
N GLU A 60 -18.76 12.71 5.25
CA GLU A 60 -17.63 12.45 4.33
C GLU A 60 -16.33 12.20 5.09
N LYS A 61 -16.04 13.01 6.12
CA LYS A 61 -14.84 12.84 6.96
C LYS A 61 -14.83 11.50 7.69
N ILE A 62 -15.96 11.12 8.28
CA ILE A 62 -16.09 9.84 8.99
C ILE A 62 -15.84 8.67 8.04
N ASN A 63 -16.44 8.69 6.86
CA ASN A 63 -16.25 7.64 5.85
C ASN A 63 -14.79 7.55 5.39
N LEU A 64 -14.11 8.66 5.17
CA LEU A 64 -12.69 8.69 4.77
C LEU A 64 -11.77 8.20 5.90
N LEU A 65 -12.06 8.56 7.14
CA LEU A 65 -11.31 8.10 8.30
C LEU A 65 -11.53 6.60 8.55
N ASP A 66 -12.73 6.09 8.32
CA ASP A 66 -13.03 4.66 8.42
C ASP A 66 -12.22 3.85 7.41
N VAL A 67 -12.17 4.29 6.15
CA VAL A 67 -11.33 3.65 5.11
C VAL A 67 -9.85 3.68 5.53
N LYS A 68 -9.36 4.80 6.04
CA LYS A 68 -7.98 4.93 6.51
C LYS A 68 -7.68 3.96 7.67
N LEU A 69 -8.62 3.81 8.58
CA LEU A 69 -8.52 2.88 9.70
C LEU A 69 -8.54 1.41 9.23
N GLN A 70 -9.43 1.07 8.29
CA GLN A 70 -9.48 -0.28 7.70
C GLN A 70 -8.17 -0.65 7.02
N ASN A 71 -7.55 0.27 6.27
CA ASN A 71 -6.25 0.07 5.65
C ASN A 71 -5.16 -0.16 6.71
N ALA A 72 -5.14 0.60 7.80
CA ALA A 72 -4.20 0.39 8.89
C ALA A 72 -4.38 -0.99 9.56
N ILE A 73 -5.61 -1.42 9.79
CA ILE A 73 -5.91 -2.77 10.32
C ILE A 73 -5.44 -3.85 9.35
N ALA A 74 -5.69 -3.69 8.04
CA ALA A 74 -5.22 -4.62 7.03
C ALA A 74 -3.69 -4.75 7.05
N MET A 75 -2.97 -3.63 7.09
CA MET A 75 -1.50 -3.61 7.08
C MET A 75 -0.90 -4.21 8.37
N PHE A 76 -1.36 -3.76 9.54
CA PHE A 76 -0.73 -4.12 10.81
C PHE A 76 -1.24 -5.42 11.41
N MET A 77 -2.44 -5.86 11.07
CA MET A 77 -3.04 -7.07 11.65
C MET A 77 -3.21 -8.19 10.64
N ASN A 78 -3.86 -7.95 9.51
CA ASN A 78 -4.18 -9.00 8.53
C ASN A 78 -2.91 -9.50 7.84
N ILE A 79 -2.08 -8.62 7.31
CA ILE A 79 -0.82 -9.00 6.64
C ILE A 79 0.12 -9.69 7.63
N HIS A 80 0.24 -9.18 8.85
CA HIS A 80 1.07 -9.80 9.89
C HIS A 80 0.57 -11.20 10.28
N ALA A 81 -0.72 -11.38 10.46
CA ALA A 81 -1.30 -12.70 10.75
C ALA A 81 -1.05 -13.70 9.61
N ARG A 82 -1.16 -13.26 8.36
CA ARG A 82 -0.85 -14.07 7.16
C ARG A 82 0.62 -14.45 7.10
N PHE A 83 1.52 -13.52 7.42
CA PHE A 83 2.96 -13.79 7.48
C PHE A 83 3.30 -14.86 8.54
N ILE A 84 2.71 -14.78 9.74
CA ILE A 84 2.90 -15.79 10.79
C ILE A 84 2.38 -17.15 10.33
N PHE A 85 1.18 -17.18 9.74
CA PHE A 85 0.59 -18.41 9.21
C PHE A 85 1.50 -19.05 8.15
N GLU A 86 1.92 -18.27 7.15
CA GLU A 86 2.75 -18.75 6.06
C GLU A 86 4.11 -19.27 6.56
N SER A 87 4.76 -18.52 7.45
CA SER A 87 6.03 -18.92 8.05
C SER A 87 5.91 -20.26 8.80
N ASN A 88 4.85 -20.44 9.59
CA ASN A 88 4.59 -21.68 10.30
C ASN A 88 4.24 -22.83 9.35
N PHE A 89 3.50 -22.55 8.30
CA PHE A 89 3.17 -23.54 7.26
C PHE A 89 4.42 -24.07 6.59
N TYR A 90 5.33 -23.21 6.13
CA TYR A 90 6.58 -23.64 5.52
C TYR A 90 7.47 -24.42 6.51
N ALA A 91 7.58 -23.96 7.75
CA ALA A 91 8.34 -24.66 8.78
C ALA A 91 7.78 -26.07 9.08
N ALA A 92 6.46 -26.24 9.08
CA ALA A 92 5.82 -27.53 9.25
C ALA A 92 6.07 -28.46 8.04
N ARG A 93 5.96 -27.92 6.82
CA ARG A 93 6.19 -28.69 5.57
C ARG A 93 7.62 -29.18 5.41
N GLN A 94 8.60 -28.46 5.94
CA GLN A 94 10.02 -28.90 5.91
C GLN A 94 10.28 -30.11 6.82
N LYS A 95 9.42 -30.34 7.80
CA LYS A 95 9.57 -31.46 8.74
C LYS A 95 8.90 -32.75 8.29
N GLY A 96 8.22 -32.75 7.15
CA GLY A 96 7.50 -33.91 6.57
C GLY A 96 6.02 -33.84 6.69
#